data_9d787ca0ceafb9a1e6de53d64a183c34
#
_entry.id   9d787ca0ceafb9a1e6de53d64a183c34
#
_cell.length_a   1.000
_cell.length_b   1.000
_cell.length_c   1.000
_cell.angle_alpha   90.00
_cell.angle_beta   90.00
_cell.angle_gamma   90.00
#
_symmetry.space_group_name_H-M   'P 1'
#
loop_
_entity.id
_entity.type
_entity.pdbx_description
1 polymer ?
#
loop_
_entity_poly.entity_id
_entity_poly.type
_entity_poly.pdbx_seq_one_letter_code
_entity_poly.pdbx_strand_id
1 'polypeptide(L)'
;ISIFVVFNFILQISTFFIGIGSLILIILFYLYGSYNARTINIKEIDIKSSSIKKNHQILFISDVHLGTNNKKHLVKIIKKINKLNFDFLLIGGDLIDSSSFDFKDLNIFKEINKPIYFVSGNHEYYLKDYQNKINQLASFNIKHLKNTKIHIEDINLIGIDDNQTEKSKIDF
;
A
#
# COMPACT_ATOMS: atom_id res chain seq x y z
N ILE A 1 -24.89 30.99 -12.20
CA ILE A 1 -25.93 30.75 -11.17
C ILE A 1 -25.58 29.42 -10.50
N SER A 2 -25.31 29.43 -9.19
CA SER A 2 -24.94 28.20 -8.50
C SER A 2 -26.17 27.28 -8.38
N ILE A 3 -25.92 25.96 -8.42
CA ILE A 3 -26.95 24.93 -8.21
C ILE A 3 -27.75 25.19 -6.92
N PHE A 4 -27.13 25.75 -5.88
CA PHE A 4 -27.75 26.11 -4.60
C PHE A 4 -28.81 27.21 -4.74
N VAL A 5 -28.59 28.22 -5.60
CA VAL A 5 -29.56 29.31 -5.84
C VAL A 5 -30.80 28.77 -6.53
N VAL A 6 -30.64 27.91 -7.53
CA VAL A 6 -31.74 27.24 -8.23
C VAL A 6 -32.55 26.36 -7.28
N PHE A 7 -31.88 25.58 -6.42
CA PHE A 7 -32.50 24.68 -5.45
C PHE A 7 -33.28 25.45 -4.39
N ASN A 8 -32.74 26.57 -3.90
CA ASN A 8 -33.43 27.45 -2.97
C ASN A 8 -34.66 28.10 -3.60
N PHE A 9 -34.55 28.52 -4.86
CA PHE A 9 -35.68 29.11 -5.59
C PHE A 9 -36.83 28.13 -5.84
N ILE A 10 -36.51 26.86 -6.16
CA ILE A 10 -37.51 25.83 -6.44
C ILE A 10 -38.21 25.35 -5.15
N LEU A 11 -37.46 25.16 -4.06
CA LEU A 11 -38.00 24.58 -2.83
C LEU A 11 -38.36 25.61 -1.76
N GLN A 12 -38.11 26.92 -1.99
CA GLN A 12 -38.31 28.01 -1.02
C GLN A 12 -37.66 27.72 0.36
N ILE A 13 -36.58 26.91 0.38
CA ILE A 13 -35.87 26.56 1.58
C ILE A 13 -34.89 27.68 1.95
N SER A 14 -34.89 28.11 3.22
CA SER A 14 -33.94 29.09 3.73
C SER A 14 -32.50 28.68 3.44
N THR A 15 -31.65 29.60 3.00
CA THR A 15 -30.21 29.40 2.77
C THR A 15 -29.49 28.83 4.01
N PHE A 16 -30.00 29.16 5.20
CA PHE A 16 -29.51 28.64 6.47
C PHE A 16 -29.65 27.10 6.55
N PHE A 17 -30.81 26.56 6.20
CA PHE A 17 -31.03 25.09 6.22
C PHE A 17 -30.22 24.37 5.12
N ILE A 18 -30.06 25.01 3.95
CA ILE A 18 -29.20 24.50 2.89
C ILE A 18 -27.74 24.43 3.38
N GLY A 19 -27.26 25.45 4.09
CA GLY A 19 -25.93 25.50 4.66
C GLY A 19 -25.71 24.38 5.69
N ILE A 20 -26.66 24.19 6.62
CA ILE A 20 -26.59 23.10 7.61
C ILE A 20 -26.61 21.73 6.92
N GLY A 21 -27.50 21.51 5.96
CA GLY A 21 -27.58 20.25 5.23
C GLY A 21 -26.27 19.93 4.48
N SER A 22 -25.67 20.93 3.85
CA SER A 22 -24.37 20.78 3.18
C SER A 22 -23.25 20.41 4.17
N LEU A 23 -23.21 21.06 5.34
CA LEU A 23 -22.22 20.75 6.37
C LEU A 23 -22.37 19.31 6.89
N ILE A 24 -23.60 18.88 7.15
CA ILE A 24 -23.88 17.50 7.57
C ILE A 24 -23.40 16.50 6.51
N LEU A 25 -23.69 16.75 5.23
CA LEU A 25 -23.23 15.89 4.14
C LEU A 25 -21.70 15.80 4.07
N ILE A 26 -21.01 16.93 4.19
CA ILE A 26 -19.53 16.96 4.22
C ILE A 26 -19.00 16.10 5.38
N ILE A 27 -19.58 16.25 6.57
CA ILE A 27 -19.18 15.45 7.75
C ILE A 27 -19.42 13.97 7.49
N LEU A 28 -20.58 13.58 6.95
CA LEU A 28 -20.89 12.18 6.65
C LEU A 28 -19.94 11.60 5.60
N PHE A 29 -19.62 12.32 4.54
CA PHE A 29 -18.63 11.90 3.55
C PHE A 29 -17.24 11.76 4.16
N TYR A 30 -16.83 12.69 5.01
CA TYR A 30 -15.57 12.60 5.74
C TYR A 30 -15.50 11.36 6.65
N LEU A 31 -16.54 11.11 7.42
CA LEU A 31 -16.61 9.94 8.31
C LEU A 31 -16.61 8.63 7.52
N TYR A 32 -17.38 8.57 6.43
CA TYR A 32 -17.43 7.41 5.54
C TYR A 32 -16.07 7.15 4.87
N GLY A 33 -15.44 8.19 4.32
CA GLY A 33 -14.12 8.10 3.71
C GLY A 33 -13.05 7.65 4.71
N SER A 34 -13.06 8.25 5.92
CA SER A 34 -12.14 7.88 7.01
C SER A 34 -12.32 6.45 7.48
N TYR A 35 -13.55 5.96 7.54
CA TYR A 35 -13.85 4.57 7.87
C TYR A 35 -13.31 3.61 6.81
N ASN A 36 -13.61 3.88 5.53
CA ASN A 36 -13.16 3.04 4.42
C ASN A 36 -11.63 3.02 4.28
N ALA A 37 -10.98 4.17 4.45
CA ALA A 37 -9.51 4.26 4.38
C ALA A 37 -8.80 3.44 5.47
N ARG A 38 -9.47 3.15 6.59
CA ARG A 38 -8.91 2.34 7.70
C ARG A 38 -9.28 0.86 7.62
N THR A 39 -10.13 0.49 6.67
CA THR A 39 -10.60 -0.89 6.51
C THR A 39 -9.69 -1.61 5.54
N ILE A 40 -9.07 -2.71 6.01
CA ILE A 40 -8.23 -3.56 5.17
C ILE A 40 -9.13 -4.62 4.54
N ASN A 41 -9.34 -4.55 3.23
CA ASN A 41 -10.09 -5.54 2.48
C ASN A 41 -9.13 -6.48 1.74
N ILE A 42 -9.49 -7.75 1.66
CA ILE A 42 -8.79 -8.75 0.85
C ILE A 42 -9.55 -8.88 -0.45
N LYS A 43 -8.83 -8.79 -1.55
CA LYS A 43 -9.35 -9.09 -2.89
C LYS A 43 -8.59 -10.29 -3.44
N GLU A 44 -9.31 -11.33 -3.80
CA GLU A 44 -8.76 -12.51 -4.45
C GLU A 44 -8.86 -12.33 -5.97
N ILE A 45 -7.81 -12.70 -6.67
CA ILE A 45 -7.70 -12.62 -8.13
C ILE A 45 -7.09 -13.93 -8.62
N ASP A 46 -7.83 -14.68 -9.42
CA ASP A 46 -7.35 -15.89 -10.06
C ASP A 46 -6.67 -15.55 -11.40
N ILE A 47 -5.40 -15.91 -11.53
CA ILE A 47 -4.63 -15.75 -12.76
C ILE A 47 -4.29 -17.13 -13.29
N LYS A 48 -4.72 -17.44 -14.52
CA LYS A 48 -4.41 -18.72 -15.18
C LYS A 48 -3.28 -18.51 -16.20
N SER A 49 -2.26 -19.36 -16.13
CA SER A 49 -1.16 -19.36 -17.09
C SER A 49 -0.79 -20.80 -17.42
N SER A 50 -0.60 -21.08 -18.71
CA SER A 50 -0.13 -22.41 -19.17
C SER A 50 1.34 -22.67 -18.82
N SER A 51 2.11 -21.63 -18.51
CA SER A 51 3.53 -21.73 -18.16
C SER A 51 3.77 -22.10 -16.71
N ILE A 52 2.76 -21.95 -15.84
CA ILE A 52 2.84 -22.24 -14.41
C ILE A 52 2.22 -23.61 -14.17
N LYS A 53 3.00 -24.52 -13.56
CA LYS A 53 2.61 -25.91 -13.34
C LYS A 53 2.00 -26.17 -11.97
N LYS A 54 2.30 -25.30 -10.99
CA LYS A 54 1.80 -25.39 -9.62
C LYS A 54 0.84 -24.25 -9.33
N ASN A 55 -0.08 -24.46 -8.41
CA ASN A 55 -0.89 -23.38 -7.86
C ASN A 55 -0.07 -22.63 -6.82
N HIS A 56 0.13 -21.34 -7.03
CA HIS A 56 0.80 -20.45 -6.08
C HIS A 56 -0.20 -19.48 -5.48
N GLN A 57 -0.10 -19.27 -4.19
CA GLN A 57 -0.84 -18.24 -3.48
C GLN A 57 0.10 -17.07 -3.16
N ILE A 58 -0.03 -16.00 -3.92
CA ILE A 58 0.83 -14.82 -3.79
C ILE A 58 0.05 -13.74 -3.06
N LEU A 59 0.57 -13.26 -1.95
CA LEU A 59 0.00 -12.12 -1.27
C LEU A 59 0.70 -10.84 -1.75
N PHE A 60 -0.08 -9.85 -2.15
CA PHE A 60 0.42 -8.56 -2.60
C PHE A 60 -0.12 -7.44 -1.73
N ILE A 61 0.76 -6.54 -1.29
CA ILE A 61 0.40 -5.29 -0.63
C ILE A 61 1.19 -4.14 -1.26
N SER A 62 0.64 -2.94 -1.23
CA SER A 62 1.27 -1.70 -1.73
C SER A 62 0.76 -0.51 -0.93
N ASP A 63 1.43 0.63 -1.01
CA ASP A 63 0.96 1.92 -0.49
C ASP A 63 0.62 1.90 1.01
N VAL A 64 1.47 1.26 1.82
CA VAL A 64 1.28 1.18 3.27
C VAL A 64 1.54 2.52 3.94
N HIS A 65 2.42 3.35 3.38
CA HIS A 65 2.74 4.71 3.80
C HIS A 65 3.03 4.83 5.31
N LEU A 66 4.01 4.07 5.79
CA LEU A 66 4.48 4.14 7.18
C LEU A 66 5.22 5.46 7.41
N GLY A 67 4.71 6.22 8.36
CA GLY A 67 5.07 7.59 8.62
C GLY A 67 3.81 8.44 8.65
N THR A 68 3.05 8.48 7.56
CA THR A 68 1.66 8.95 7.53
C THR A 68 0.77 7.99 8.30
N ASN A 69 0.87 6.69 8.02
CA ASN A 69 0.24 5.65 8.83
C ASN A 69 1.18 5.21 9.96
N ASN A 70 0.60 4.97 11.12
CA ASN A 70 1.35 4.64 12.33
C ASN A 70 1.54 3.12 12.51
N LYS A 71 2.36 2.76 13.51
CA LYS A 71 2.61 1.37 13.91
C LYS A 71 1.33 0.55 14.11
N LYS A 72 0.26 1.14 14.66
CA LYS A 72 -1.01 0.41 14.89
C LYS A 72 -1.63 -0.07 13.58
N HIS A 73 -1.48 0.72 12.51
CA HIS A 73 -1.93 0.32 11.18
C HIS A 73 -1.12 -0.87 10.65
N LEU A 74 0.22 -0.80 10.75
CA LEU A 74 1.09 -1.92 10.38
C LEU A 74 0.75 -3.19 11.16
N VAL A 75 0.56 -3.11 12.47
CA VAL A 75 0.17 -4.26 13.31
C VAL A 75 -1.14 -4.90 12.81
N LYS A 76 -2.13 -4.08 12.40
CA LYS A 76 -3.39 -4.60 11.84
C LYS A 76 -3.15 -5.36 10.52
N ILE A 77 -2.29 -4.82 9.65
CA ILE A 77 -1.93 -5.46 8.39
C ILE A 77 -1.28 -6.82 8.66
N ILE A 78 -0.22 -6.85 9.48
CA ILE A 78 0.52 -8.09 9.78
C ILE A 78 -0.38 -9.14 10.45
N LYS A 79 -1.22 -8.75 11.41
CA LYS A 79 -2.21 -9.66 12.02
C LYS A 79 -3.19 -10.25 11.00
N LYS A 80 -3.52 -9.50 9.95
CA LYS A 80 -4.39 -9.99 8.89
C LYS A 80 -3.62 -10.92 7.95
N ILE A 81 -2.40 -10.56 7.56
CA ILE A 81 -1.50 -11.39 6.76
C ILE A 81 -1.28 -12.76 7.41
N ASN A 82 -0.99 -12.82 8.71
CA ASN A 82 -0.71 -14.06 9.43
C ASN A 82 -1.92 -15.01 9.52
N LYS A 83 -3.13 -14.56 9.16
CA LYS A 83 -4.33 -15.42 9.07
C LYS A 83 -4.53 -16.01 7.68
N LEU A 84 -3.75 -15.58 6.69
CA LEU A 84 -3.88 -16.03 5.31
C LEU A 84 -2.88 -17.14 5.02
N ASN A 85 -3.28 -18.04 4.11
CA ASN A 85 -2.37 -19.00 3.54
C ASN A 85 -1.78 -18.38 2.26
N PHE A 86 -0.44 -18.37 2.14
CA PHE A 86 0.26 -17.86 0.96
C PHE A 86 1.68 -18.41 0.92
N ASP A 87 2.31 -18.40 -0.26
CA ASP A 87 3.66 -18.91 -0.46
C ASP A 87 4.72 -17.83 -0.19
N PHE A 88 4.46 -16.62 -0.67
CA PHE A 88 5.31 -15.45 -0.43
C PHE A 88 4.53 -14.14 -0.49
N LEU A 89 5.08 -13.10 0.15
CA LEU A 89 4.54 -11.76 0.19
C LEU A 89 5.32 -10.86 -0.77
N LEU A 90 4.58 -10.11 -1.59
CA LEU A 90 5.12 -9.03 -2.42
C LEU A 90 4.70 -7.68 -1.85
N ILE A 91 5.65 -6.75 -1.74
CA ILE A 91 5.41 -5.35 -1.37
C ILE A 91 5.75 -4.47 -2.56
N GLY A 92 4.72 -3.87 -3.16
CA GLY A 92 4.78 -3.14 -4.42
C GLY A 92 5.16 -1.66 -4.31
N GLY A 93 6.01 -1.31 -3.34
CA GLY A 93 6.46 0.07 -3.12
C GLY A 93 5.59 0.85 -2.13
N ASP A 94 6.04 2.07 -1.83
CA ASP A 94 5.40 3.02 -0.93
C ASP A 94 5.07 2.41 0.44
N LEU A 95 6.01 1.59 0.93
CA LEU A 95 5.94 1.01 2.28
C LEU A 95 6.16 2.09 3.33
N ILE A 96 7.13 3.00 3.08
CA ILE A 96 7.56 4.05 4.01
C ILE A 96 7.59 5.39 3.30
N ASP A 97 6.90 6.38 3.85
CA ASP A 97 6.78 7.72 3.27
C ASP A 97 7.40 8.84 4.12
N SER A 98 7.92 8.53 5.30
CA SER A 98 8.51 9.54 6.18
C SER A 98 9.85 9.11 6.78
N SER A 99 10.81 10.03 6.74
CA SER A 99 12.11 9.84 7.39
C SER A 99 12.03 9.81 8.92
N SER A 100 10.94 10.27 9.52
CA SER A 100 10.67 10.23 10.95
C SER A 100 10.10 8.90 11.44
N PHE A 101 9.74 7.98 10.54
CA PHE A 101 9.26 6.66 10.91
C PHE A 101 10.35 5.87 11.64
N ASP A 102 10.00 5.28 12.78
CA ASP A 102 10.93 4.41 13.52
C ASP A 102 11.05 3.04 12.84
N PHE A 103 12.17 2.80 12.19
CA PHE A 103 12.45 1.55 11.50
C PHE A 103 12.38 0.31 12.40
N LYS A 104 12.55 0.47 13.73
CA LYS A 104 12.38 -0.65 14.67
C LYS A 104 10.98 -1.23 14.64
N ASP A 105 9.99 -0.46 14.22
CA ASP A 105 8.61 -0.94 14.10
C ASP A 105 8.44 -1.99 13.00
N LEU A 106 9.38 -2.05 12.03
CA LEU A 106 9.42 -3.10 11.00
C LEU A 106 9.77 -4.48 11.57
N ASN A 107 10.25 -4.59 12.83
CA ASN A 107 10.50 -5.90 13.45
C ASN A 107 9.28 -6.83 13.42
N ILE A 108 8.08 -6.29 13.34
CA ILE A 108 6.85 -7.09 13.24
C ILE A 108 6.79 -7.93 11.96
N PHE A 109 7.52 -7.55 10.88
CA PHE A 109 7.61 -8.38 9.68
C PHE A 109 8.28 -9.73 9.92
N LYS A 110 9.11 -9.84 10.98
CA LYS A 110 9.73 -11.12 11.39
C LYS A 110 8.72 -12.15 11.90
N GLU A 111 7.50 -11.72 12.21
CA GLU A 111 6.40 -12.63 12.55
C GLU A 111 5.85 -13.36 11.32
N ILE A 112 6.22 -12.94 10.11
CA ILE A 112 5.85 -13.60 8.86
C ILE A 112 6.89 -14.65 8.54
N ASN A 113 6.50 -15.93 8.63
CA ASN A 113 7.37 -17.08 8.35
C ASN A 113 7.42 -17.46 6.87
N LYS A 114 7.23 -16.49 5.98
CA LYS A 114 7.25 -16.67 4.52
C LYS A 114 8.20 -15.65 3.88
N PRO A 115 8.74 -15.92 2.69
CA PRO A 115 9.57 -14.95 1.99
C PRO A 115 8.82 -13.65 1.72
N ILE A 116 9.52 -12.53 1.91
CA ILE A 116 8.99 -11.20 1.65
C ILE A 116 9.89 -10.52 0.63
N TYR A 117 9.31 -10.07 -0.48
CA TYR A 117 10.00 -9.35 -1.53
C TYR A 117 9.42 -7.94 -1.65
N PHE A 118 10.30 -6.97 -1.87
CA PHE A 118 9.97 -5.56 -1.90
C PHE A 118 10.60 -4.89 -3.10
N VAL A 119 9.90 -3.96 -3.72
CA VAL A 119 10.43 -2.97 -4.65
C VAL A 119 10.19 -1.58 -4.11
N SER A 120 11.06 -0.62 -4.40
CA SER A 120 10.86 0.76 -3.98
C SER A 120 9.84 1.44 -4.89
N GLY A 121 8.88 2.15 -4.29
CA GLY A 121 8.04 3.13 -4.94
C GLY A 121 8.69 4.52 -4.91
N ASN A 122 7.99 5.54 -5.37
CA ASN A 122 8.52 6.90 -5.41
C ASN A 122 8.70 7.50 -4.00
N HIS A 123 7.91 7.11 -3.01
CA HIS A 123 8.01 7.63 -1.65
C HIS A 123 9.29 7.21 -0.93
N GLU A 124 9.79 6.01 -1.18
CA GLU A 124 11.06 5.60 -0.60
C GLU A 124 12.21 6.50 -1.03
N TYR A 125 12.24 6.97 -2.28
CA TYR A 125 13.30 7.84 -2.79
C TYR A 125 13.33 9.23 -2.13
N TYR A 126 12.24 9.67 -1.52
CA TYR A 126 12.19 10.93 -0.75
C TYR A 126 12.73 10.79 0.68
N LEU A 127 13.03 9.57 1.13
CA LEU A 127 13.58 9.36 2.47
C LEU A 127 15.00 9.91 2.57
N LYS A 128 15.28 10.63 3.64
CA LYS A 128 16.67 10.97 4.01
C LYS A 128 17.43 9.66 4.22
N ASP A 129 18.63 9.58 3.63
CA ASP A 129 19.49 8.39 3.72
C ASP A 129 18.82 7.12 3.15
N TYR A 130 18.13 7.28 2.03
CA TYR A 130 17.40 6.21 1.32
C TYR A 130 18.17 4.89 1.27
N GLN A 131 19.42 4.93 0.77
CA GLN A 131 20.21 3.71 0.53
C GLN A 131 20.42 2.89 1.83
N ASN A 132 20.77 3.56 2.93
CA ASN A 132 20.98 2.89 4.21
C ASN A 132 19.65 2.34 4.77
N LYS A 133 18.57 3.08 4.60
CA LYS A 133 17.25 2.67 5.06
C LYS A 133 16.76 1.44 4.30
N ILE A 134 16.92 1.42 2.99
CA ILE A 134 16.54 0.26 2.18
C ILE A 134 17.41 -0.95 2.53
N ASN A 135 18.72 -0.77 2.73
CA ASN A 135 19.60 -1.86 3.14
C ASN A 135 19.20 -2.45 4.51
N GLN A 136 18.65 -1.65 5.41
CA GLN A 136 18.15 -2.14 6.71
C GLN A 136 16.94 -3.08 6.57
N LEU A 137 16.18 -3.04 5.47
CA LEU A 137 15.01 -3.92 5.28
C LEU A 137 15.37 -5.39 5.37
N ALA A 138 16.58 -5.75 4.95
CA ALA A 138 17.07 -7.13 5.06
C ALA A 138 17.11 -7.64 6.52
N SER A 139 17.35 -6.76 7.50
CA SER A 139 17.33 -7.09 8.93
C SER A 139 15.93 -7.42 9.45
N PHE A 140 14.88 -7.13 8.69
CA PHE A 140 13.47 -7.40 8.98
C PHE A 140 12.90 -8.55 8.10
N ASN A 141 13.77 -9.36 7.47
CA ASN A 141 13.41 -10.43 6.54
C ASN A 141 12.73 -9.93 5.24
N ILE A 142 12.92 -8.66 4.87
CA ILE A 142 12.39 -8.08 3.64
C ILE A 142 13.52 -8.01 2.61
N LYS A 143 13.40 -8.76 1.52
CA LYS A 143 14.38 -8.77 0.43
C LYS A 143 14.01 -7.74 -0.63
N HIS A 144 14.84 -6.71 -0.80
CA HIS A 144 14.68 -5.71 -1.85
C HIS A 144 15.11 -6.28 -3.22
N LEU A 145 14.25 -6.14 -4.22
CA LEU A 145 14.49 -6.55 -5.60
C LEU A 145 14.71 -5.31 -6.47
N LYS A 146 15.92 -4.76 -6.40
CA LYS A 146 16.27 -3.59 -7.23
C LYS A 146 16.66 -4.03 -8.64
N ASN A 147 15.74 -3.90 -9.59
CA ASN A 147 15.97 -4.22 -11.02
C ASN A 147 16.61 -5.60 -11.18
N THR A 148 16.09 -6.57 -10.46
CA THR A 148 16.63 -7.92 -10.43
C THR A 148 15.55 -8.95 -10.69
N LYS A 149 15.97 -10.07 -11.25
CA LYS A 149 15.16 -11.27 -11.47
C LYS A 149 15.56 -12.34 -10.47
N ILE A 150 14.59 -12.98 -9.86
CA ILE A 150 14.78 -14.18 -9.06
C ILE A 150 13.85 -15.27 -9.56
N HIS A 151 14.27 -16.51 -9.37
CA HIS A 151 13.51 -17.69 -9.73
C HIS A 151 12.95 -18.33 -8.46
N ILE A 152 11.64 -18.53 -8.42
CA ILE A 152 10.93 -19.17 -7.31
C ILE A 152 10.11 -20.31 -7.91
N GLU A 153 10.59 -21.53 -7.75
CA GLU A 153 9.99 -22.73 -8.38
C GLU A 153 9.78 -22.56 -9.89
N ASP A 154 8.55 -22.43 -10.38
CA ASP A 154 8.23 -22.21 -11.78
C ASP A 154 7.85 -20.74 -12.11
N ILE A 155 8.07 -19.81 -11.17
CA ILE A 155 7.81 -18.38 -11.33
C ILE A 155 9.12 -17.61 -11.49
N ASN A 156 9.20 -16.74 -12.49
CA ASN A 156 10.20 -15.69 -12.57
C ASN A 156 9.63 -14.41 -11.94
N LEU A 157 10.16 -14.02 -10.79
CA LEU A 157 9.82 -12.77 -10.14
C LEU A 157 10.83 -11.69 -10.53
N ILE A 158 10.34 -10.60 -11.13
CA ILE A 158 11.15 -9.48 -11.57
C ILE A 158 10.74 -8.27 -10.74
N GLY A 159 11.69 -7.72 -9.98
CA GLY A 159 11.48 -6.49 -9.24
C GLY A 159 12.03 -5.30 -10.03
N ILE A 160 11.19 -4.32 -10.26
CA ILE A 160 11.54 -3.06 -10.92
C ILE A 160 11.27 -1.93 -9.95
N ASP A 161 12.31 -1.18 -9.62
CA ASP A 161 12.19 0.01 -8.78
C ASP A 161 11.60 1.18 -9.57
N ASP A 162 10.79 2.01 -8.92
CA ASP A 162 10.32 3.28 -9.47
C ASP A 162 11.44 4.32 -9.44
N ASN A 163 12.44 4.16 -10.27
CA ASN A 163 13.49 5.14 -10.44
C ASN A 163 13.33 5.87 -11.78
N GLN A 164 12.78 7.07 -11.74
CA GLN A 164 12.57 7.91 -12.93
C GLN A 164 13.88 8.38 -13.56
N THR A 165 15.02 8.27 -12.88
CA THR A 165 16.32 8.81 -13.33
C THR A 165 17.23 7.78 -13.98
N GLU A 166 17.10 6.51 -13.67
CA GLU A 166 17.87 5.43 -14.31
C GLU A 166 16.94 4.53 -15.12
N LYS A 167 16.91 4.72 -16.43
CA LYS A 167 16.41 3.70 -17.36
C LYS A 167 17.36 2.50 -17.30
N SER A 168 17.23 1.68 -16.28
CA SER A 168 18.00 0.46 -16.15
C SER A 168 17.61 -0.47 -17.29
N LYS A 169 18.60 -0.86 -18.08
CA LYS A 169 18.45 -1.98 -19.00
C LYS A 169 18.28 -3.23 -18.15
N ILE A 170 17.08 -3.74 -18.10
CA ILE A 170 16.82 -5.05 -17.53
C ILE A 170 16.99 -6.03 -18.67
N ASP A 171 18.01 -6.87 -18.60
CA ASP A 171 18.13 -8.02 -19.48
C ASP A 171 17.14 -9.08 -19.00
N PHE A 172 16.11 -9.34 -19.80
CA PHE A 172 15.07 -10.34 -19.52
C PHE A 172 15.52 -11.76 -19.90
#